data_b84a55a50624450172226e9f6acf2b48
#
_entry.id   b84a55a50624450172226e9f6acf2b48
#
_cell.length_a   1.000
_cell.length_b   1.000
_cell.length_c   1.000
_cell.angle_alpha   90.00
_cell.angle_beta   90.00
_cell.angle_gamma   90.00
#
_symmetry.space_group_name_H-M   'P 1'
#
loop_
_entity.id
_entity.type
_entity.pdbx_description
1 polymer ?
#
loop_
_entity_poly.entity_id
_entity_poly.type
_entity_poly.pdbx_seq_one_letter_code
_entity_poly.pdbx_strand_id
1 'polypeptide(L)'
;MASVATLAFDAYVVDVLLPDLVGHDRKPSAFLVYLVLAGIARRTGRDRVSASLETIAVKTGLSKSSVQSALRHLRRRGLVKDEPASSTDPVRTILRPWIR
;
A
#
# COMPACT_ATOMS: atom_id res chain seq x y z
N MET A 1 -0.06 31.29 -4.90
CA MET A 1 0.59 30.08 -5.42
C MET A 1 0.20 28.88 -4.58
N ALA A 2 -0.26 27.83 -5.21
CA ALA A 2 -0.66 26.63 -4.49
C ALA A 2 0.55 25.96 -3.87
N SER A 3 0.45 25.57 -2.59
CA SER A 3 1.50 24.80 -1.96
C SER A 3 1.41 23.35 -2.41
N VAL A 4 2.55 22.70 -2.58
CA VAL A 4 2.62 21.29 -2.94
C VAL A 4 2.60 20.48 -1.64
N ALA A 5 1.61 19.59 -1.53
CA ALA A 5 1.58 18.66 -0.39
C ALA A 5 2.74 17.68 -0.52
N THR A 6 3.37 17.38 0.61
CA THR A 6 4.51 16.47 0.66
C THR A 6 4.17 15.27 1.52
N LEU A 7 4.54 14.08 1.04
CA LEU A 7 4.44 12.84 1.81
C LEU A 7 5.84 12.33 2.08
N ALA A 8 6.11 12.01 3.35
CA ALA A 8 7.41 11.46 3.74
C ALA A 8 7.28 9.94 3.89
N PHE A 9 8.20 9.22 3.29
CA PHE A 9 8.31 7.77 3.40
C PHE A 9 9.69 7.41 3.95
N ASP A 10 9.76 6.28 4.65
CA ASP A 10 11.05 5.74 5.05
C ASP A 10 11.88 5.46 3.79
N ALA A 11 13.17 5.75 3.82
CA ALA A 11 14.05 5.47 2.69
C ALA A 11 14.00 4.00 2.28
N TYR A 12 13.73 3.11 3.22
CA TYR A 12 13.57 1.67 2.98
C TYR A 12 12.58 1.37 1.87
N VAL A 13 11.51 2.17 1.75
CA VAL A 13 10.48 1.98 0.72
C VAL A 13 11.07 2.05 -0.68
N VAL A 14 11.97 3.00 -0.91
CA VAL A 14 12.59 3.19 -2.22
C VAL A 14 13.85 2.34 -2.36
N ASP A 15 14.65 2.24 -1.30
CA ASP A 15 15.96 1.60 -1.37
C ASP A 15 15.86 0.07 -1.33
N VAL A 16 14.85 -0.48 -0.67
CA VAL A 16 14.72 -1.94 -0.49
C VAL A 16 13.42 -2.49 -1.06
N LEU A 17 12.27 -1.95 -0.66
CA LEU A 17 10.99 -2.49 -1.11
C LEU A 17 10.81 -2.39 -2.63
N LEU A 18 11.19 -1.27 -3.21
CA LEU A 18 11.04 -1.07 -4.64
C LEU A 18 11.79 -2.13 -5.45
N PRO A 19 13.13 -2.28 -5.29
CA PRO A 19 13.82 -3.33 -6.06
C PRO A 19 13.39 -4.73 -5.67
N ASP A 20 13.00 -4.95 -4.41
CA ASP A 20 12.59 -6.28 -3.94
C ASP A 20 11.26 -6.71 -4.57
N LEU A 21 10.24 -5.86 -4.50
CA LEU A 21 8.92 -6.19 -5.04
C LEU A 21 8.89 -6.16 -6.57
N VAL A 22 9.54 -5.18 -7.17
CA VAL A 22 9.51 -4.99 -8.62
C VAL A 22 10.45 -5.98 -9.32
N GLY A 23 11.69 -6.08 -8.84
CA GLY A 23 12.74 -6.87 -9.48
C GLY A 23 12.77 -8.31 -9.00
N HIS A 24 12.98 -8.53 -7.70
CA HIS A 24 13.11 -9.87 -7.14
C HIS A 24 11.79 -10.64 -7.24
N ASP A 25 10.69 -10.07 -6.74
CA ASP A 25 9.38 -10.72 -6.75
C ASP A 25 8.70 -10.63 -8.12
N ARG A 26 9.17 -9.76 -8.99
CA ARG A 26 8.56 -9.48 -10.30
C ARG A 26 7.09 -9.12 -10.15
N LYS A 27 6.78 -8.28 -9.15
CA LYS A 27 5.41 -7.89 -8.85
C LYS A 27 5.31 -6.37 -8.69
N PRO A 28 5.52 -5.60 -9.78
CA PRO A 28 5.46 -4.14 -9.69
C PRO A 28 4.10 -3.64 -9.19
N SER A 29 3.01 -4.34 -9.49
CA SER A 29 1.68 -3.96 -8.99
C SER A 29 1.63 -3.97 -7.46
N ALA A 30 2.34 -4.88 -6.81
CA ALA A 30 2.39 -4.93 -5.35
C ALA A 30 3.05 -3.67 -4.79
N PHE A 31 4.15 -3.22 -5.39
CA PHE A 31 4.80 -1.99 -4.94
C PHE A 31 3.89 -0.78 -5.13
N LEU A 32 3.20 -0.68 -6.27
CA LEU A 32 2.29 0.43 -6.54
C LEU A 32 1.14 0.48 -5.54
N VAL A 33 0.56 -0.67 -5.23
CA VAL A 33 -0.53 -0.75 -4.24
C VAL A 33 -0.01 -0.39 -2.86
N TYR A 34 1.16 -0.90 -2.46
CA TYR A 34 1.76 -0.55 -1.17
C TYR A 34 1.99 0.95 -1.07
N LEU A 35 2.53 1.56 -2.12
CA LEU A 35 2.83 2.99 -2.14
C LEU A 35 1.56 3.84 -1.95
N VAL A 36 0.47 3.48 -2.63
CA VAL A 36 -0.80 4.19 -2.48
C VAL A 36 -1.34 4.05 -1.06
N LEU A 37 -1.35 2.84 -0.51
CA LEU A 37 -1.84 2.61 0.84
C LEU A 37 -0.97 3.32 1.89
N ALA A 38 0.35 3.26 1.72
CA ALA A 38 1.28 3.97 2.60
C ALA A 38 1.08 5.48 2.51
N GLY A 39 0.80 5.99 1.32
CA GLY A 39 0.49 7.40 1.13
C GLY A 39 -0.77 7.83 1.89
N ILE A 40 -1.82 7.02 1.83
CA ILE A 40 -3.05 7.29 2.59
C ILE A 40 -2.74 7.27 4.10
N ALA A 41 -1.99 6.27 4.55
CA ALA A 41 -1.59 6.15 5.95
C ALA A 41 -0.82 7.39 6.42
N ARG A 42 0.10 7.90 5.60
CA ARG A 42 0.86 9.11 5.93
C ARG A 42 -0.03 10.34 6.02
N ARG A 43 -1.02 10.47 5.12
CA ARG A 43 -1.94 11.62 5.15
C ARG A 43 -2.80 11.64 6.39
N THR A 44 -3.25 10.47 6.86
CA THR A 44 -4.12 10.36 8.02
C THR A 44 -3.38 10.21 9.34
N GLY A 45 -2.08 9.95 9.30
CA GLY A 45 -1.28 9.68 10.50
C GLY A 45 -1.63 8.35 11.17
N ARG A 46 -2.27 7.43 10.45
CA ARG A 46 -2.71 6.14 10.97
C ARG A 46 -2.26 5.03 10.04
N ASP A 47 -1.80 3.91 10.62
CA ASP A 47 -1.42 2.74 9.84
C ASP A 47 -2.62 1.96 9.30
N ARG A 48 -3.81 2.19 9.85
CA ARG A 48 -5.04 1.54 9.38
C ARG A 48 -5.67 2.38 8.28
N VAL A 49 -5.93 1.73 7.15
CA VAL A 49 -6.45 2.38 5.95
C VAL A 49 -7.74 1.70 5.53
N SER A 50 -8.80 2.50 5.36
CA SER A 50 -10.07 2.05 4.80
C SER A 50 -10.10 2.46 3.33
N ALA A 51 -10.04 1.48 2.44
CA ALA A 51 -10.07 1.75 1.00
C ALA A 51 -10.61 0.53 0.25
N SER A 52 -11.56 0.78 -0.64
CA SER A 52 -12.11 -0.28 -1.50
C SER A 52 -11.13 -0.66 -2.60
N LEU A 53 -11.33 -1.82 -3.20
CA LEU A 53 -10.56 -2.22 -4.38
C LEU A 53 -10.67 -1.20 -5.50
N GLU A 54 -11.85 -0.65 -5.69
CA GLU A 54 -12.09 0.37 -6.72
C GLU A 54 -11.28 1.63 -6.46
N THR A 55 -11.26 2.09 -5.22
CA THR A 55 -10.47 3.27 -4.83
C THR A 55 -8.99 3.03 -5.11
N ILE A 56 -8.47 1.87 -4.72
CA ILE A 56 -7.06 1.54 -4.95
C ILE A 56 -6.77 1.44 -6.44
N ALA A 57 -7.69 0.82 -7.21
CA ALA A 57 -7.53 0.71 -8.66
C ALA A 57 -7.45 2.09 -9.33
N VAL A 58 -8.34 3.01 -8.94
CA VAL A 58 -8.33 4.36 -9.49
C VAL A 58 -7.02 5.08 -9.14
N LYS A 59 -6.57 4.96 -7.91
CA LYS A 59 -5.36 5.67 -7.44
C LYS A 59 -4.07 5.10 -8.00
N THR A 60 -4.05 3.82 -8.36
CA THR A 60 -2.86 3.17 -8.93
C THR A 60 -2.87 3.15 -10.46
N GLY A 61 -4.05 3.24 -11.07
CA GLY A 61 -4.19 3.01 -12.50
C GLY A 61 -4.25 1.53 -12.87
N LEU A 62 -4.37 0.63 -11.88
CA LEU A 62 -4.43 -0.81 -12.10
C LEU A 62 -5.87 -1.28 -12.20
N SER A 63 -6.07 -2.48 -12.79
CA SER A 63 -7.36 -3.15 -12.75
C SER A 63 -7.65 -3.67 -11.33
N LYS A 64 -8.94 -3.91 -11.04
CA LYS A 64 -9.31 -4.50 -9.75
C LYS A 64 -8.66 -5.85 -9.52
N SER A 65 -8.56 -6.68 -10.56
CA SER A 65 -7.92 -7.99 -10.45
C SER A 65 -6.43 -7.87 -10.13
N SER A 66 -5.76 -6.90 -10.73
CA SER A 66 -4.35 -6.62 -10.40
C SER A 66 -4.19 -6.15 -8.96
N VAL A 67 -5.12 -5.30 -8.48
CA VAL A 67 -5.12 -4.86 -7.09
C VAL A 67 -5.31 -6.05 -6.15
N GLN A 68 -6.26 -6.93 -6.44
CA GLN A 68 -6.50 -8.14 -5.62
C GLN A 68 -5.25 -9.02 -5.55
N SER A 69 -4.61 -9.26 -6.70
CA SER A 69 -3.39 -10.04 -6.78
C SER A 69 -2.26 -9.37 -5.99
N ALA A 70 -2.13 -8.06 -6.12
CA ALA A 70 -1.13 -7.29 -5.38
C ALA A 70 -1.35 -7.38 -3.87
N LEU A 71 -2.59 -7.25 -3.41
CA LEU A 71 -2.92 -7.36 -1.99
C LEU A 71 -2.60 -8.74 -1.43
N ARG A 72 -2.92 -9.80 -2.17
CA ARG A 72 -2.56 -11.17 -1.75
C ARG A 72 -1.04 -11.31 -1.59
N HIS A 73 -0.29 -10.74 -2.53
CA HIS A 73 1.18 -10.78 -2.47
C HIS A 73 1.70 -10.00 -1.27
N LEU A 74 1.16 -8.80 -1.03
CA LEU A 74 1.57 -7.98 0.11
C LEU A 74 1.28 -8.66 1.44
N ARG A 75 0.14 -9.36 1.56
CA ARG A 75 -0.16 -10.14 2.77
C ARG A 75 0.86 -11.25 2.99
N ARG A 76 1.21 -11.98 1.94
CA ARG A 76 2.24 -13.03 2.05
C ARG A 76 3.59 -12.49 2.45
N ARG A 77 3.91 -11.27 2.01
CA ARG A 77 5.17 -10.61 2.35
C ARG A 77 5.15 -9.92 3.72
N GLY A 78 4.02 -9.96 4.42
CA GLY A 78 3.90 -9.31 5.72
C GLY A 78 3.93 -7.80 5.67
N LEU A 79 3.51 -7.22 4.56
CA LEU A 79 3.50 -5.76 4.36
C LEU A 79 2.11 -5.14 4.54
N VAL A 80 1.07 -5.96 4.50
CA VAL A 80 -0.32 -5.54 4.71
C VAL A 80 -1.01 -6.64 5.50
N LYS A 81 -1.88 -6.23 6.41
CA LYS A 81 -2.71 -7.14 7.20
C LYS A 81 -4.16 -6.70 7.09
N ASP A 82 -5.05 -7.63 6.75
CA ASP A 82 -6.48 -7.34 6.75
C ASP A 82 -7.00 -7.32 8.17
N GLU A 83 -7.84 -6.33 8.47
CA GLU A 83 -8.53 -6.24 9.75
C GLU A 83 -9.95 -6.81 9.63
N PRO A 84 -10.52 -7.35 10.72
CA PRO A 84 -11.91 -7.78 10.70
C PRO A 84 -12.81 -6.61 10.33
N ALA A 85 -13.66 -6.82 9.32
CA ALA A 85 -14.54 -5.78 8.83
C ALA A 85 -15.71 -5.61 9.80
N SER A 86 -15.89 -4.40 10.30
CA SER A 86 -17.10 -4.03 11.04
C SER A 86 -18.02 -3.14 10.21
N SER A 87 -17.61 -2.83 8.98
CA SER A 87 -18.34 -1.97 8.06
C SER A 87 -18.21 -2.53 6.63
N THR A 88 -18.88 -1.86 5.68
CA THR A 88 -18.84 -2.27 4.27
C THR A 88 -17.49 -2.04 3.63
N ASP A 89 -16.69 -1.12 4.18
CA ASP A 89 -15.37 -0.81 3.60
C ASP A 89 -14.29 -1.69 4.24
N PRO A 90 -13.47 -2.36 3.42
CA PRO A 90 -12.36 -3.15 3.95
C PRO A 90 -11.33 -2.26 4.65
N VAL A 91 -10.89 -2.68 5.81
CA VAL A 91 -9.84 -2.00 6.57
C VAL A 91 -8.59 -2.86 6.55
N ARG A 92 -7.45 -2.22 6.29
CA ARG A 92 -6.17 -2.89 6.25
C ARG A 92 -5.16 -2.11 7.07
N THR A 93 -4.26 -2.83 7.71
CA THR A 93 -3.13 -2.23 8.43
C THR A 93 -1.90 -2.31 7.54
N ILE A 94 -1.25 -1.16 7.35
CA ILE A 94 -0.01 -1.08 6.59
C ILE A 94 1.14 -1.35 7.54
N LEU A 95 1.93 -2.37 7.23
CA LEU A 95 3.01 -2.83 8.09
C LEU A 95 4.34 -2.29 7.60
N ARG A 96 5.21 -1.97 8.57
CA ARG A 96 6.58 -1.54 8.31
C ARG A 96 7.50 -2.43 9.13
N PRO A 97 7.71 -3.69 8.70
CA PRO A 97 8.44 -4.67 9.53
C PRO A 97 9.90 -4.32 9.76
N TRP A 98 10.45 -3.36 9.02
CA TRP A 98 11.81 -2.87 9.23
C TRP A 98 11.94 -1.90 10.43
N ILE A 99 10.82 -1.43 10.97
CA ILE A 99 10.81 -0.57 12.15
C ILE A 99 10.63 -1.44 13.37
N ARG A 100 11.48 -1.20 14.36
CA ARG A 100 11.45 -1.95 15.62
C ARG A 100 11.08 -1.05 16.78
#